data_e469d44fa087d097c7373978dca8e713
#
_entry.id   e469d44fa087d097c7373978dca8e713
#
_cell.length_a   1.000
_cell.length_b   1.000
_cell.length_c   1.000
_cell.angle_alpha   90.00
_cell.angle_beta   90.00
_cell.angle_gamma   90.00
#
_symmetry.space_group_name_H-M   'P 1'
#
loop_
_entity.id
_entity.type
_entity.pdbx_description
1 polymer ?
#
loop_
_entity_poly.entity_id
_entity_poly.type
_entity_poly.pdbx_seq_one_letter_code
_entity_poly.pdbx_strand_id
1 'polypeptide(L)'
;MSAASVRQEEFNNKILASLPPEEFAEVAPLLDAVGLEVGDRLYDVGEVIRHVNFIDSGLLSLLATLEDGTSIEVGALGREGLGGLSVLLGSDKAGRMGLTQVSGTAFRMKT
;
A
#
# COMPACT_ATOMS: atom_id res chain seq x y z
N MET A 1 -12.34 -0.53 -9.46
CA MET A 1 -13.39 0.50 -9.29
C MET A 1 -12.75 1.78 -8.78
N SER A 2 -13.10 2.91 -9.38
CA SER A 2 -12.54 4.20 -8.97
C SER A 2 -13.08 4.62 -7.61
N ALA A 3 -12.22 5.24 -6.79
CA ALA A 3 -12.60 5.78 -5.48
C ALA A 3 -13.06 7.25 -5.55
N ALA A 4 -13.25 7.80 -6.75
CA ALA A 4 -13.58 9.22 -6.92
C ALA A 4 -14.88 9.65 -6.23
N SER A 5 -15.84 8.72 -6.07
CA SER A 5 -17.13 8.98 -5.40
C SER A 5 -17.08 8.77 -3.89
N VAL A 6 -15.99 8.27 -3.34
CA VAL A 6 -15.85 8.04 -1.90
C VAL A 6 -15.45 9.34 -1.23
N ARG A 7 -16.17 9.71 -0.17
CA ARG A 7 -15.85 10.91 0.59
C ARG A 7 -14.65 10.67 1.49
N GLN A 8 -13.87 11.71 1.73
CA GLN A 8 -12.64 11.61 2.52
C GLN A 8 -12.85 10.96 3.89
N GLU A 9 -13.91 11.29 4.57
CA GLU A 9 -14.21 10.75 5.90
C GLU A 9 -14.59 9.26 5.89
N GLU A 10 -14.84 8.69 4.71
CA GLU A 10 -15.16 7.27 4.57
C GLU A 10 -13.91 6.39 4.46
N PHE A 11 -12.73 6.99 4.22
CA PHE A 11 -11.48 6.24 4.17
C PHE A 11 -11.01 5.89 5.58
N ASN A 12 -10.65 4.62 5.77
CA ASN A 12 -10.04 4.16 7.02
C ASN A 12 -8.53 4.36 7.03
N ASN A 13 -7.91 4.46 5.84
CA ASN A 13 -6.49 4.75 5.76
C ASN A 13 -6.20 6.12 6.36
N LYS A 14 -5.30 6.15 7.34
CA LYS A 14 -5.02 7.37 8.11
C LYS A 14 -4.38 8.46 7.28
N ILE A 15 -3.56 8.08 6.29
CA ILE A 15 -2.89 9.05 5.43
C ILE A 15 -3.92 9.77 4.56
N LEU A 16 -4.78 9.01 3.88
CA LEU A 16 -5.81 9.58 3.02
C LEU A 16 -6.80 10.44 3.82
N ALA A 17 -7.20 9.96 5.00
CA ALA A 17 -8.13 10.67 5.85
C ALA A 17 -7.57 11.98 6.41
N SER A 18 -6.24 12.10 6.51
CA SER A 18 -5.58 13.28 7.09
C SER A 18 -5.09 14.30 6.06
N LEU A 19 -5.22 14.01 4.76
CA LEU A 19 -4.81 14.96 3.73
C LEU A 19 -5.65 16.25 3.79
N PRO A 20 -5.01 17.42 3.54
CA PRO A 20 -5.80 18.62 3.34
C PRO A 20 -6.82 18.43 2.22
N PRO A 21 -8.02 19.03 2.33
CA PRO A 21 -9.08 18.82 1.33
C PRO A 21 -8.67 19.06 -0.12
N GLU A 22 -7.83 20.05 -0.36
CA GLU A 22 -7.35 20.38 -1.72
C GLU A 22 -6.48 19.27 -2.28
N GLU A 23 -5.60 18.69 -1.45
CA GLU A 23 -4.73 17.59 -1.85
C GLU A 23 -5.52 16.31 -2.03
N PHE A 24 -6.47 16.06 -1.13
CA PHE A 24 -7.35 14.91 -1.27
C PHE A 24 -8.13 14.96 -2.59
N ALA A 25 -8.63 16.13 -2.98
CA ALA A 25 -9.37 16.30 -4.22
C ALA A 25 -8.52 15.98 -5.46
N GLU A 26 -7.20 16.19 -5.39
CA GLU A 26 -6.29 15.83 -6.47
C GLU A 26 -5.99 14.33 -6.51
N VAL A 27 -5.94 13.67 -5.37
CA VAL A 27 -5.55 12.26 -5.25
C VAL A 27 -6.74 11.32 -5.50
N ALA A 28 -7.92 11.65 -4.98
CA ALA A 28 -9.07 10.76 -5.01
C ALA A 28 -9.42 10.22 -6.41
N PRO A 29 -9.42 11.03 -7.48
CA PRO A 29 -9.72 10.52 -8.82
C PRO A 29 -8.70 9.51 -9.35
N LEU A 30 -7.50 9.47 -8.77
CA LEU A 30 -6.41 8.59 -9.19
C LEU A 30 -6.43 7.24 -8.47
N LEU A 31 -7.29 7.10 -7.45
CA LEU A 31 -7.32 5.91 -6.62
C LEU A 31 -8.27 4.85 -7.18
N ASP A 32 -7.82 3.60 -7.17
CA ASP A 32 -8.65 2.45 -7.47
C ASP A 32 -8.69 1.52 -6.27
N ALA A 33 -9.87 1.04 -5.92
CA ALA A 33 -10.04 0.07 -4.85
C ALA A 33 -9.60 -1.32 -5.34
N VAL A 34 -8.79 -2.01 -4.53
CA VAL A 34 -8.34 -3.37 -4.81
C VAL A 34 -8.54 -4.23 -3.58
N GLY A 35 -8.96 -5.49 -3.78
CA GLY A 35 -9.04 -6.46 -2.71
C GLY A 35 -7.67 -7.03 -2.40
N LEU A 36 -7.43 -7.28 -1.12
CA LEU A 36 -6.24 -7.95 -0.62
C LEU A 36 -6.65 -9.29 -0.05
N GLU A 37 -6.09 -10.38 -0.55
CA GLU A 37 -6.34 -11.72 -0.03
C GLU A 37 -5.09 -12.27 0.61
N VAL A 38 -5.26 -13.04 1.69
CA VAL A 38 -4.16 -13.70 2.38
C VAL A 38 -3.30 -14.46 1.38
N GLY A 39 -1.99 -14.23 1.43
CA GLY A 39 -1.04 -14.84 0.50
C GLY A 39 -0.71 -13.99 -0.71
N ASP A 40 -1.48 -12.94 -1.00
CA ASP A 40 -1.18 -12.04 -2.11
C ASP A 40 0.11 -11.27 -1.83
N ARG A 41 0.98 -11.21 -2.85
CA ARG A 41 2.20 -10.40 -2.80
C ARG A 41 1.96 -9.10 -3.55
N LEU A 42 2.06 -7.99 -2.84
CA LEU A 42 1.98 -6.68 -3.48
C LEU A 42 3.30 -6.27 -4.11
N TYR A 43 4.40 -6.64 -3.48
CA TYR A 43 5.75 -6.32 -3.95
C TYR A 43 6.69 -7.48 -3.66
N ASP A 44 7.58 -7.76 -4.62
CA ASP A 44 8.74 -8.63 -4.40
C ASP A 44 10.00 -7.77 -4.35
N VAL A 45 11.02 -8.22 -3.61
CA VAL A 45 12.28 -7.48 -3.49
C VAL A 45 12.89 -7.26 -4.88
N GLY A 46 13.26 -6.02 -5.17
CA GLY A 46 13.85 -5.64 -6.46
C GLY A 46 12.84 -5.41 -7.57
N GLU A 47 11.56 -5.68 -7.34
CA GLU A 47 10.51 -5.41 -8.31
C GLU A 47 10.31 -3.92 -8.49
N VAL A 48 10.07 -3.48 -9.73
CA VAL A 48 9.72 -2.09 -10.01
C VAL A 48 8.33 -1.81 -9.46
N ILE A 49 8.23 -0.79 -8.60
CA ILE A 49 6.96 -0.40 -8.00
C ILE A 49 6.18 0.44 -8.99
N ARG A 50 5.01 -0.06 -9.41
CA ARG A 50 4.12 0.60 -10.35
C ARG A 50 2.93 1.27 -9.69
N HIS A 51 2.64 0.90 -8.45
CA HIS A 51 1.52 1.44 -7.68
C HIS A 51 1.92 1.67 -6.24
N VAL A 52 1.39 2.76 -5.68
CA VAL A 52 1.39 2.99 -4.25
C VAL A 52 0.05 2.49 -3.72
N ASN A 53 0.07 1.71 -2.64
CA ASN A 53 -1.14 1.13 -2.06
C ASN A 53 -1.39 1.72 -0.67
N PHE A 54 -2.50 2.43 -0.52
CA PHE A 54 -2.95 2.92 0.79
C PHE A 54 -3.81 1.84 1.41
N ILE A 55 -3.34 1.25 2.52
CA ILE A 55 -4.07 0.16 3.17
C ILE A 55 -5.28 0.71 3.90
N ASP A 56 -6.47 0.23 3.55
CA ASP A 56 -7.72 0.69 4.16
C ASP A 56 -8.18 -0.28 5.24
N SER A 57 -8.05 -1.58 4.98
CA SER A 57 -8.31 -2.64 5.95
C SER A 57 -7.39 -3.81 5.67
N GLY A 58 -7.20 -4.69 6.65
CA GLY A 58 -6.29 -5.81 6.53
C GLY A 58 -4.88 -5.48 7.00
N LEU A 59 -3.95 -6.40 6.74
CA LEU A 59 -2.57 -6.28 7.20
C LEU A 59 -1.61 -6.83 6.17
N LEU A 60 -0.59 -6.04 5.87
CA LEU A 60 0.50 -6.40 4.96
C LEU A 60 1.77 -6.59 5.78
N SER A 61 2.39 -7.77 5.70
CA SER A 61 3.70 -8.00 6.32
C SER A 61 4.82 -7.58 5.38
N LEU A 62 5.83 -6.92 5.93
CA LEU A 62 7.04 -6.56 5.20
C LEU A 62 8.12 -7.58 5.56
N LEU A 63 8.64 -8.25 4.54
CA LEU A 63 9.59 -9.34 4.71
C LEU A 63 10.93 -8.99 4.07
N ALA A 64 12.01 -9.25 4.81
CA ALA A 64 13.37 -9.19 4.29
C ALA A 64 13.83 -10.60 3.96
N THR A 65 14.50 -10.78 2.82
CA THR A 65 15.08 -12.04 2.40
C THR A 65 16.53 -12.11 2.85
N LEU A 66 16.90 -13.18 3.55
CA LEU A 66 18.26 -13.42 4.01
C LEU A 66 19.08 -14.12 2.92
N GLU A 67 20.41 -14.15 3.09
CA GLU A 67 21.32 -14.76 2.12
C GLU A 67 21.04 -16.24 1.88
N ASP A 68 20.53 -16.95 2.89
CA ASP A 68 20.19 -18.38 2.76
C ASP A 68 18.83 -18.63 2.11
N GLY A 69 18.15 -17.56 1.66
CA GLY A 69 16.85 -17.66 1.01
C GLY A 69 15.65 -17.62 1.95
N THR A 70 15.88 -17.63 3.26
CA THR A 70 14.77 -17.50 4.22
C THR A 70 14.30 -16.06 4.32
N SER A 71 13.06 -15.87 4.74
CA SER A 71 12.47 -14.54 4.93
C SER A 71 12.11 -14.33 6.39
N ILE A 72 12.31 -13.09 6.86
CA ILE A 72 11.90 -12.69 8.20
C ILE A 72 11.00 -11.45 8.11
N GLU A 73 10.01 -11.38 8.99
CA GLU A 73 9.17 -10.19 9.06
C GLU A 73 9.93 -9.08 9.75
N VAL A 74 10.03 -7.93 9.08
CA VAL A 74 10.71 -6.75 9.61
C VAL A 74 9.74 -5.61 9.93
N GLY A 75 8.48 -5.78 9.60
CA GLY A 75 7.45 -4.80 9.89
C GLY A 75 6.11 -5.22 9.34
N ALA A 76 5.10 -4.42 9.63
CA ALA A 76 3.76 -4.63 9.12
C ALA A 76 3.13 -3.28 8.80
N LEU A 77 2.25 -3.28 7.80
CA LEU A 77 1.47 -2.10 7.39
C LEU A 77 -0.01 -2.41 7.50
N GLY A 78 -0.72 -1.56 8.21
CA GLY A 78 -2.17 -1.58 8.25
C GLY A 78 -2.71 -0.24 7.74
N ARG A 79 -3.87 0.16 8.24
CA ARG A 79 -4.56 1.38 7.79
C ARG A 79 -3.79 2.68 8.08
N GLU A 80 -2.74 2.64 8.87
CA GLU A 80 -1.90 3.82 9.20
C GLU A 80 -0.84 4.10 8.15
N GLY A 81 -0.65 3.24 7.14
CA GLY A 81 0.47 3.35 6.23
C GLY A 81 0.12 3.15 4.77
N LEU A 82 1.17 3.18 3.97
CA LEU A 82 1.08 2.89 2.54
C LEU A 82 2.21 1.95 2.13
N GLY A 83 1.92 1.08 1.17
CA GLY A 83 2.93 0.26 0.51
C GLY A 83 3.51 1.00 -0.68
N GLY A 84 4.79 0.77 -0.95
CA GLY A 84 5.49 1.48 -2.02
C GLY A 84 6.20 2.74 -1.56
N LEU A 85 6.46 2.86 -0.26
CA LEU A 85 7.11 4.04 0.34
C LEU A 85 8.45 4.36 -0.31
N SER A 86 9.19 3.35 -0.77
CA SER A 86 10.51 3.56 -1.42
C SER A 86 10.42 4.51 -2.62
N VAL A 87 9.29 4.57 -3.32
CA VAL A 87 9.07 5.53 -4.42
C VAL A 87 9.19 6.96 -3.91
N LEU A 88 8.61 7.24 -2.74
CA LEU A 88 8.66 8.57 -2.13
C LEU A 88 10.07 8.93 -1.67
N LEU A 89 10.93 7.92 -1.45
CA LEU A 89 12.32 8.11 -1.04
C LEU A 89 13.28 8.11 -2.23
N GLY A 90 12.76 8.14 -3.44
CA GLY A 90 13.57 8.27 -4.65
C GLY A 90 13.98 6.94 -5.30
N SER A 91 13.48 5.80 -4.80
CA SER A 91 13.75 4.50 -5.42
C SER A 91 12.47 3.96 -6.07
N ASP A 92 12.59 3.45 -7.29
CA ASP A 92 11.47 2.84 -7.99
C ASP A 92 11.36 1.32 -7.73
N LYS A 93 12.23 0.78 -6.88
CA LYS A 93 12.27 -0.66 -6.59
C LYS A 93 11.90 -0.96 -5.16
N ALA A 94 11.20 -2.09 -4.98
CA ALA A 94 10.82 -2.55 -3.65
C ALA A 94 12.05 -3.03 -2.89
N GLY A 95 12.25 -2.52 -1.66
CA GLY A 95 13.30 -2.97 -0.76
C GLY A 95 12.88 -4.15 0.11
N ARG A 96 11.59 -4.45 0.14
CA ARG A 96 11.01 -5.53 0.96
C ARG A 96 9.91 -6.22 0.18
N MET A 97 9.67 -7.49 0.50
CA MET A 97 8.49 -8.19 0.01
C MET A 97 7.26 -7.75 0.83
N GLY A 98 6.17 -7.44 0.15
CA GLY A 98 4.89 -7.15 0.80
C GLY A 98 3.95 -8.33 0.64
N LEU A 99 3.60 -8.99 1.75
CA LEU A 99 2.76 -10.18 1.76
C LEU A 99 1.50 -9.93 2.59
N THR A 100 0.33 -10.18 2.00
CA THR A 100 -0.94 -9.99 2.70
C THR A 100 -1.12 -11.08 3.76
N GLN A 101 -1.24 -10.67 5.02
CA GLN A 101 -1.46 -11.56 6.17
C GLN A 101 -2.91 -11.60 6.62
N VAL A 102 -3.60 -10.48 6.53
CA VAL A 102 -5.03 -10.37 6.85
C VAL A 102 -5.71 -9.74 5.65
N SER A 103 -6.74 -10.39 5.15
CA SER A 103 -7.47 -9.91 3.98
C SER A 103 -8.15 -8.58 4.27
N GLY A 104 -8.30 -7.76 3.24
CA GLY A 104 -8.92 -6.46 3.36
C GLY A 104 -8.96 -5.74 2.04
N THR A 105 -8.85 -4.42 2.09
CA THR A 105 -8.93 -3.55 0.93
C THR A 105 -7.81 -2.51 0.96
N ALA A 106 -7.29 -2.18 -0.22
CA ALA A 106 -6.37 -1.06 -0.40
C ALA A 106 -6.90 -0.16 -1.51
N PHE A 107 -6.46 1.09 -1.49
CA PHE A 107 -6.64 2.02 -2.60
C PHE A 107 -5.30 2.26 -3.24
N ARG A 108 -5.19 2.00 -4.54
CA ARG A 108 -3.91 2.11 -5.24
C ARG A 108 -3.90 3.24 -6.24
N MET A 109 -2.72 3.81 -6.43
CA MET A 109 -2.47 4.89 -7.37
C MET A 109 -1.20 4.57 -8.13
N LYS A 110 -1.19 4.84 -9.45
CA LYS A 110 0.02 4.68 -10.26
C LYS A 110 1.11 5.65 -9.82
N THR A 111 2.33 5.16 -9.81
CA THR A 111 3.50 6.00 -9.54
C THR A 111 3.80 6.98 -10.68
#